data_e7755689fc01bd8dcad45229e24ce36c
#
_entry.id   e7755689fc01bd8dcad45229e24ce36c
#
_cell.length_a   1.000
_cell.length_b   1.000
_cell.length_c   1.000
_cell.angle_alpha   90.00
_cell.angle_beta   90.00
_cell.angle_gamma   90.00
#
_symmetry.space_group_name_H-M   'P 1'
#
loop_
_entity.id
_entity.type
_entity.pdbx_description
1 polymer ?
#
loop_
_entity_poly.entity_id
_entity_poly.type
_entity_poly.pdbx_seq_one_letter_code
_entity_poly.pdbx_strand_id
1 'polypeptide(L)'
;MKRSSGWLAVGLLLFVVLACNLGKKSSNLSTNRSSSDTSPAIKTSTGAIEELHMAKDDGTGSPGDETNVFSPGDRTIHCVAKLANAKSGTKMKFSWFIVDADGAKNEKIKDIDYTTRSLENVVHGHLTLPQDWPSGKYRVDVYVNDNLEETAQYAVR
;
A
#
# COMPACT_ATOMS: atom_id res chain seq x y z
N MET A 1 25.57 -14.17 -48.93
CA MET A 1 26.94 -13.68 -49.17
C MET A 1 27.31 -12.71 -48.07
N LYS A 2 28.49 -12.97 -47.42
CA LYS A 2 29.30 -12.12 -46.50
C LYS A 2 28.65 -11.78 -45.16
N ARG A 3 28.99 -12.42 -43.99
CA ARG A 3 30.27 -12.48 -43.23
C ARG A 3 30.78 -11.11 -42.78
N SER A 4 30.78 -10.87 -41.47
CA SER A 4 31.93 -10.79 -40.56
C SER A 4 31.44 -10.29 -39.21
N SER A 5 31.64 -10.90 -38.10
CA SER A 5 32.84 -11.27 -37.34
C SER A 5 33.51 -10.10 -36.60
N GLY A 6 33.55 -10.26 -35.28
CA GLY A 6 34.58 -9.76 -34.37
C GLY A 6 34.14 -8.50 -33.58
N TRP A 7 34.36 -8.31 -32.28
CA TRP A 7 35.52 -8.64 -31.48
C TRP A 7 35.20 -8.48 -29.98
N LEU A 8 35.86 -9.31 -29.21
CA LEU A 8 36.01 -9.30 -27.75
C LEU A 8 36.68 -8.01 -27.23
N ALA A 9 36.24 -7.52 -26.08
CA ALA A 9 37.15 -6.86 -25.15
C ALA A 9 36.70 -7.10 -23.69
N VAL A 10 37.56 -7.84 -23.04
CA VAL A 10 37.63 -8.15 -21.61
C VAL A 10 38.02 -6.88 -20.86
N GLY A 11 37.30 -6.53 -19.79
CA GLY A 11 37.67 -5.46 -18.88
C GLY A 11 37.27 -5.83 -17.45
N LEU A 12 38.14 -6.63 -16.83
CA LEU A 12 38.10 -6.98 -15.41
C LEU A 12 38.61 -5.77 -14.59
N LEU A 13 37.80 -5.24 -13.70
CA LEU A 13 38.29 -4.34 -12.64
C LEU A 13 37.58 -4.64 -11.32
N LEU A 14 38.29 -5.43 -10.52
CA LEU A 14 38.07 -5.67 -9.11
C LEU A 14 38.40 -4.40 -8.31
N PHE A 15 37.45 -3.88 -7.55
CA PHE A 15 37.73 -3.05 -6.39
C PHE A 15 37.07 -3.65 -5.16
N VAL A 16 37.89 -4.33 -4.38
CA VAL A 16 37.60 -4.72 -3.00
C VAL A 16 37.96 -3.52 -2.13
N VAL A 17 37.00 -2.96 -1.42
CA VAL A 17 37.26 -2.10 -0.29
C VAL A 17 36.56 -2.68 0.95
N LEU A 18 37.33 -3.40 1.73
CA LEU A 18 36.99 -3.73 3.11
C LEU A 18 37.11 -2.43 3.94
N ALA A 19 36.05 -2.02 4.60
CA ALA A 19 36.14 -1.15 5.74
C ALA A 19 35.38 -1.79 6.90
N CYS A 20 36.11 -2.50 7.72
CA CYS A 20 35.71 -2.84 9.07
C CYS A 20 35.65 -1.55 9.90
N ASN A 21 34.52 -1.24 10.53
CA ASN A 21 34.51 -0.37 11.69
C ASN A 21 33.92 -1.11 12.87
N LEU A 22 34.82 -1.49 13.72
CA LEU A 22 34.62 -2.15 15.03
C LEU A 22 34.52 -1.05 16.11
N GLY A 23 33.48 -1.08 16.92
CA GLY A 23 33.43 -0.31 18.17
C GLY A 23 32.03 0.21 18.47
N LYS A 24 31.33 -0.24 19.42
CA LYS A 24 31.55 -0.37 20.86
C LYS A 24 30.38 -1.11 21.50
N LYS A 25 30.70 -2.10 22.28
CA LYS A 25 29.83 -2.79 23.20
C LYS A 25 29.38 -1.82 24.32
N SER A 26 28.08 -1.71 24.53
CA SER A 26 27.52 -1.27 25.80
C SER A 26 26.34 -2.18 26.14
N SER A 27 26.60 -3.04 27.09
CA SER A 27 25.67 -3.89 27.79
C SER A 27 24.85 -3.04 28.75
N ASN A 28 23.52 -3.05 28.61
CA ASN A 28 22.62 -2.86 29.74
C ASN A 28 21.50 -3.88 29.69
N LEU A 29 21.61 -4.76 30.64
CA LEU A 29 20.63 -5.72 31.10
C LEU A 29 19.52 -4.96 31.83
N SER A 30 18.25 -5.12 31.40
CA SER A 30 17.12 -5.03 32.34
C SER A 30 15.84 -5.58 31.71
N THR A 31 15.45 -6.71 32.21
CA THR A 31 14.13 -7.08 32.76
C THR A 31 12.94 -7.08 31.84
N ASN A 32 12.50 -8.31 31.54
CA ASN A 32 11.15 -8.71 31.18
C ASN A 32 10.05 -7.87 31.84
N ARG A 33 9.19 -7.27 31.03
CA ARG A 33 7.77 -7.17 31.34
C ARG A 33 6.96 -7.33 30.06
N SER A 34 6.32 -8.50 29.94
CA SER A 34 5.13 -8.68 29.13
C SER A 34 4.13 -7.62 29.53
N SER A 35 3.77 -6.78 28.60
CA SER A 35 2.53 -6.03 28.61
C SER A 35 2.13 -5.89 27.15
N SER A 36 1.15 -6.68 26.76
CA SER A 36 0.39 -6.52 25.53
C SER A 36 -0.42 -5.22 25.64
N ASP A 37 0.19 -4.12 25.29
CA ASP A 37 -0.51 -2.88 24.97
C ASP A 37 -0.45 -2.70 23.45
N THR A 38 -1.54 -3.10 22.82
CA THR A 38 -1.84 -2.72 21.44
C THR A 38 -2.28 -1.26 21.48
N SER A 39 -1.28 -0.38 21.61
CA SER A 39 -1.50 1.04 21.35
C SER A 39 -1.45 1.23 19.83
N PRO A 40 -2.46 1.83 19.19
CA PRO A 40 -2.37 2.15 17.78
C PRO A 40 -1.18 3.11 17.60
N ALA A 41 -0.19 2.67 16.84
CA ALA A 41 0.93 3.51 16.47
C ALA A 41 0.37 4.72 15.71
N ILE A 42 0.42 5.89 16.33
CA ILE A 42 0.18 7.17 15.65
C ILE A 42 1.30 7.31 14.62
N LYS A 43 1.01 6.90 13.39
CA LYS A 43 1.87 7.21 12.25
C LYS A 43 1.73 8.69 11.98
N THR A 44 2.70 9.48 12.40
CA THR A 44 2.84 10.86 11.93
C THR A 44 3.19 10.78 10.44
N SER A 45 2.17 10.75 9.58
CA SER A 45 2.37 10.84 8.14
C SER A 45 2.78 12.28 7.82
N THR A 46 4.00 12.46 7.35
CA THR A 46 4.48 13.71 6.73
C THR A 46 3.97 13.85 5.29
N GLY A 47 3.12 12.94 4.84
CA GLY A 47 2.59 12.85 3.48
C GLY A 47 1.31 13.65 3.26
N ALA A 48 0.79 13.59 2.04
CA ALA A 48 -0.48 14.23 1.66
C ALA A 48 -1.70 13.53 2.28
N ILE A 49 -1.57 12.28 2.74
CA ILE A 49 -2.61 11.49 3.40
C ILE A 49 -2.39 11.56 4.93
N GLU A 50 -3.40 12.03 5.66
CA GLU A 50 -3.44 12.08 7.12
C GLU A 50 -3.89 10.75 7.72
N GLU A 51 -4.88 10.10 7.07
CA GLU A 51 -5.49 8.85 7.51
C GLU A 51 -5.89 8.01 6.30
N LEU A 52 -5.65 6.71 6.36
CA LEU A 52 -6.05 5.74 5.35
C LEU A 52 -6.64 4.50 6.02
N HIS A 53 -7.88 4.14 5.66
CA HIS A 53 -8.53 2.92 6.16
C HIS A 53 -9.40 2.27 5.11
N MET A 54 -9.73 1.00 5.35
CA MET A 54 -10.68 0.25 4.55
C MET A 54 -12.04 0.24 5.25
N ALA A 55 -13.13 0.24 4.47
CA ALA A 55 -14.48 0.24 5.00
C ALA A 55 -15.43 -0.66 4.19
N LYS A 56 -16.44 -1.19 4.85
CA LYS A 56 -17.57 -1.85 4.19
C LYS A 56 -18.44 -0.83 3.48
N ASP A 57 -19.22 -1.29 2.52
CA ASP A 57 -20.30 -0.50 1.94
C ASP A 57 -21.48 -0.41 2.95
N ASP A 58 -22.06 0.77 3.09
CA ASP A 58 -23.22 1.01 3.96
C ASP A 58 -24.57 0.56 3.35
N GLY A 59 -24.51 -0.03 2.14
CA GLY A 59 -25.67 -0.44 1.36
C GLY A 59 -26.22 0.65 0.43
N THR A 60 -25.65 1.86 0.47
CA THR A 60 -26.02 2.99 -0.40
C THR A 60 -24.92 3.37 -1.38
N GLY A 61 -23.77 2.69 -1.34
CA GLY A 61 -22.59 2.99 -2.14
C GLY A 61 -21.63 3.97 -1.47
N SER A 62 -21.80 4.19 -0.16
CA SER A 62 -20.94 5.02 0.67
C SER A 62 -20.14 4.17 1.65
N PRO A 63 -18.95 4.66 2.12
CA PRO A 63 -18.21 3.99 3.17
C PRO A 63 -19.01 3.90 4.47
N GLY A 64 -19.12 2.69 5.03
CA GLY A 64 -19.72 2.39 6.32
C GLY A 64 -18.67 2.05 7.37
N ASP A 65 -18.84 0.89 8.05
CA ASP A 65 -17.97 0.46 9.14
C ASP A 65 -16.53 0.22 8.68
N GLU A 66 -15.59 0.82 9.41
CA GLU A 66 -14.16 0.60 9.21
C GLU A 66 -13.77 -0.83 9.57
N THR A 67 -13.04 -1.49 8.68
CA THR A 67 -12.50 -2.83 8.88
C THR A 67 -11.39 -3.14 7.89
N ASN A 68 -10.47 -4.02 8.27
CA ASN A 68 -9.49 -4.62 7.37
C ASN A 68 -9.75 -6.12 7.12
N VAL A 69 -10.91 -6.62 7.56
CA VAL A 69 -11.34 -8.01 7.35
C VAL A 69 -12.76 -8.02 6.80
N PHE A 70 -12.92 -8.57 5.60
CA PHE A 70 -14.17 -8.64 4.86
C PHE A 70 -14.63 -10.08 4.72
N SER A 71 -15.94 -10.27 4.54
CA SER A 71 -16.52 -11.53 4.13
C SER A 71 -16.56 -11.62 2.60
N PRO A 72 -16.53 -12.82 2.00
CA PRO A 72 -16.64 -12.98 0.54
C PRO A 72 -17.83 -12.26 -0.08
N GLY A 73 -18.95 -12.21 0.64
CA GLY A 73 -20.18 -11.52 0.20
C GLY A 73 -20.16 -9.99 0.33
N ASP A 74 -19.15 -9.38 0.95
CA ASP A 74 -18.97 -7.93 0.99
C ASP A 74 -18.47 -7.43 -0.38
N ARG A 75 -19.35 -7.46 -1.40
CA ARG A 75 -18.96 -7.27 -2.81
C ARG A 75 -18.36 -5.92 -3.12
N THR A 76 -18.76 -4.87 -2.39
CA THR A 76 -18.21 -3.53 -2.52
C THR A 76 -17.34 -3.24 -1.31
N ILE A 77 -16.08 -2.91 -1.58
CA ILE A 77 -15.10 -2.55 -0.56
C ILE A 77 -14.60 -1.14 -0.86
N HIS A 78 -14.55 -0.29 0.17
CA HIS A 78 -14.07 1.08 0.09
C HIS A 78 -12.67 1.22 0.68
N CYS A 79 -11.86 2.07 0.06
CA CYS A 79 -10.61 2.59 0.62
C CYS A 79 -10.80 4.10 0.82
N VAL A 80 -10.75 4.56 2.06
CA VAL A 80 -11.03 5.94 2.44
C VAL A 80 -9.73 6.63 2.81
N ALA A 81 -9.45 7.76 2.17
CA ALA A 81 -8.29 8.60 2.42
C ALA A 81 -8.70 9.98 2.91
N LYS A 82 -8.17 10.40 4.07
CA LYS A 82 -8.27 11.76 4.57
C LYS A 82 -7.01 12.52 4.22
N LEU A 83 -7.16 13.65 3.56
CA LEU A 83 -6.04 14.46 3.08
C LEU A 83 -5.68 15.55 4.09
N ALA A 84 -4.39 15.70 4.40
CA ALA A 84 -3.88 16.69 5.34
C ALA A 84 -4.09 18.13 4.85
N ASN A 85 -3.95 18.38 3.55
CA ASN A 85 -4.05 19.69 2.93
C ASN A 85 -4.70 19.57 1.55
N ALA A 86 -5.98 19.19 1.53
CA ALA A 86 -6.70 18.99 0.28
C ALA A 86 -6.83 20.28 -0.53
N LYS A 87 -6.40 20.22 -1.78
CA LYS A 87 -6.58 21.29 -2.74
C LYS A 87 -7.50 20.79 -3.85
N SER A 88 -8.34 21.66 -4.37
CA SER A 88 -9.09 21.36 -5.58
C SER A 88 -8.16 20.98 -6.73
N GLY A 89 -8.50 19.94 -7.47
CA GLY A 89 -7.67 19.43 -8.57
C GLY A 89 -6.55 18.48 -8.15
N THR A 90 -6.45 18.09 -6.87
CA THR A 90 -5.52 17.03 -6.45
C THR A 90 -5.94 15.70 -7.09
N LYS A 91 -5.03 15.09 -7.84
CA LYS A 91 -5.27 13.78 -8.48
C LYS A 91 -5.01 12.68 -7.47
N MET A 92 -6.00 11.81 -7.28
CA MET A 92 -5.93 10.61 -6.46
C MET A 92 -6.04 9.38 -7.38
N LYS A 93 -5.27 8.33 -7.07
CA LYS A 93 -5.42 7.04 -7.74
C LYS A 93 -5.35 5.93 -6.69
N PHE A 94 -6.35 5.06 -6.70
CA PHE A 94 -6.43 3.87 -5.85
C PHE A 94 -6.16 2.65 -6.73
N SER A 95 -4.99 2.03 -6.57
CA SER A 95 -4.58 0.84 -7.31
C SER A 95 -4.82 -0.40 -6.48
N TRP A 96 -5.73 -1.26 -6.90
CA TRP A 96 -6.16 -2.47 -6.22
C TRP A 96 -5.37 -3.68 -6.68
N PHE A 97 -4.91 -4.50 -5.72
CA PHE A 97 -4.10 -5.68 -6.00
C PHE A 97 -4.53 -6.89 -5.19
N ILE A 98 -4.43 -8.05 -5.81
CA ILE A 98 -4.33 -9.33 -5.12
C ILE A 98 -2.90 -9.45 -4.60
N VAL A 99 -2.74 -9.70 -3.30
CA VAL A 99 -1.44 -10.07 -2.72
C VAL A 99 -1.26 -11.60 -2.78
N ASP A 100 -2.30 -12.34 -2.34
CA ASP A 100 -2.34 -13.81 -2.41
C ASP A 100 -3.79 -14.28 -2.25
N ALA A 101 -4.44 -14.64 -3.35
CA ALA A 101 -5.80 -15.19 -3.37
C ALA A 101 -6.02 -16.01 -4.64
N ASP A 102 -6.73 -17.14 -4.50
CA ASP A 102 -7.18 -18.00 -5.62
C ASP A 102 -6.05 -18.35 -6.62
N GLY A 103 -4.83 -18.59 -6.10
CA GLY A 103 -3.66 -18.91 -6.91
C GLY A 103 -2.98 -17.71 -7.58
N ALA A 104 -3.59 -16.53 -7.58
CA ALA A 104 -2.98 -15.28 -8.06
C ALA A 104 -2.11 -14.64 -6.97
N LYS A 105 -0.96 -14.06 -7.38
CA LYS A 105 -0.02 -13.39 -6.47
C LYS A 105 0.47 -12.06 -7.07
N ASN A 106 0.38 -11.00 -6.25
CA ASN A 106 0.84 -9.66 -6.63
C ASN A 106 0.27 -9.17 -7.98
N GLU A 107 -0.97 -9.48 -8.25
CA GLU A 107 -1.66 -9.15 -9.49
C GLU A 107 -2.51 -7.89 -9.31
N LYS A 108 -2.43 -6.97 -10.28
CA LYS A 108 -3.28 -5.77 -10.29
C LYS A 108 -4.69 -6.14 -10.73
N ILE A 109 -5.68 -5.70 -9.95
CA ILE A 109 -7.10 -5.83 -10.29
C ILE A 109 -7.55 -4.63 -11.11
N LYS A 110 -7.36 -3.41 -10.56
CA LYS A 110 -7.88 -2.18 -11.18
C LYS A 110 -7.25 -0.92 -10.60
N ASP A 111 -7.19 0.13 -11.41
CA ASP A 111 -6.97 1.50 -10.97
C ASP A 111 -8.29 2.27 -10.95
N ILE A 112 -8.48 3.10 -9.93
CA ILE A 112 -9.63 4.01 -9.79
C ILE A 112 -9.07 5.40 -9.57
N ASP A 113 -9.31 6.27 -10.55
CA ASP A 113 -8.86 7.65 -10.53
C ASP A 113 -9.96 8.57 -9.98
N TYR A 114 -9.53 9.57 -9.22
CA TYR A 114 -10.39 10.61 -8.68
C TYR A 114 -9.66 11.96 -8.70
N THR A 115 -10.41 13.05 -8.86
CA THR A 115 -9.85 14.40 -8.75
C THR A 115 -10.67 15.18 -7.72
N THR A 116 -10.00 15.70 -6.69
CA THR A 116 -10.66 16.42 -5.59
C THR A 116 -11.35 17.69 -6.04
N ARG A 117 -12.49 17.98 -5.42
CA ARG A 117 -13.23 19.23 -5.56
C ARG A 117 -12.78 20.24 -4.50
N SER A 118 -13.33 21.44 -4.55
CA SER A 118 -13.07 22.45 -3.52
C SER A 118 -13.57 21.98 -2.15
N LEU A 119 -12.74 22.14 -1.11
CA LEU A 119 -13.02 21.79 0.28
C LEU A 119 -13.26 20.29 0.55
N GLU A 120 -12.86 19.42 -0.38
CA GLU A 120 -13.00 17.98 -0.24
C GLU A 120 -11.70 17.40 0.34
N ASN A 121 -11.72 17.08 1.63
CA ASN A 121 -10.57 16.51 2.35
C ASN A 121 -10.71 15.02 2.65
N VAL A 122 -11.88 14.42 2.40
CA VAL A 122 -12.09 12.98 2.49
C VAL A 122 -12.50 12.46 1.11
N VAL A 123 -11.76 11.50 0.62
CA VAL A 123 -11.96 10.87 -0.68
C VAL A 123 -11.99 9.36 -0.50
N HIS A 124 -12.84 8.67 -1.22
CA HIS A 124 -12.82 7.21 -1.23
C HIS A 124 -12.80 6.66 -2.65
N GLY A 125 -11.97 5.64 -2.86
CA GLY A 125 -12.07 4.73 -3.98
C GLY A 125 -12.84 3.48 -3.55
N HIS A 126 -13.66 2.92 -4.43
CA HIS A 126 -14.31 1.65 -4.15
C HIS A 126 -14.18 0.68 -5.31
N LEU A 127 -14.14 -0.60 -4.98
CA LEU A 127 -14.16 -1.67 -5.96
C LEU A 127 -15.31 -2.62 -5.67
N THR A 128 -16.17 -2.82 -6.68
CA THR A 128 -17.29 -3.75 -6.64
C THR A 128 -17.02 -4.90 -7.58
N LEU A 129 -17.09 -6.13 -7.08
CA LEU A 129 -17.04 -7.33 -7.90
C LEU A 129 -18.45 -7.84 -8.20
N PRO A 130 -18.69 -8.41 -9.40
CA PRO A 130 -19.98 -9.00 -9.77
C PRO A 130 -20.26 -10.31 -9.03
N GLN A 131 -19.23 -10.90 -8.43
CA GLN A 131 -19.25 -12.17 -7.67
C GLN A 131 -18.61 -11.97 -6.30
N ASP A 132 -18.67 -12.98 -5.47
CA ASP A 132 -18.04 -12.97 -4.16
C ASP A 132 -16.52 -12.86 -4.30
N TRP A 133 -15.89 -12.17 -3.36
CA TRP A 133 -14.45 -12.03 -3.32
C TRP A 133 -13.80 -13.38 -2.99
N PRO A 134 -12.75 -13.78 -3.71
CA PRO A 134 -11.93 -14.93 -3.27
C PRO A 134 -11.32 -14.66 -1.90
N SER A 135 -11.32 -15.69 -1.04
CA SER A 135 -10.61 -15.60 0.25
C SER A 135 -9.12 -15.39 0.02
N GLY A 136 -8.51 -14.45 0.75
CA GLY A 136 -7.11 -14.13 0.57
C GLY A 136 -6.69 -12.79 1.14
N LYS A 137 -5.52 -12.33 0.70
CA LYS A 137 -4.91 -11.06 1.08
C LYS A 137 -4.87 -10.11 -0.10
N TYR A 138 -5.15 -8.86 0.18
CA TYR A 138 -5.27 -7.79 -0.80
C TYR A 138 -4.59 -6.52 -0.30
N ARG A 139 -4.33 -5.58 -1.21
CA ARG A 139 -3.88 -4.23 -0.85
C ARG A 139 -4.43 -3.19 -1.82
N VAL A 140 -4.46 -1.96 -1.35
CA VAL A 140 -4.72 -0.77 -2.16
C VAL A 140 -3.54 0.18 -1.99
N ASP A 141 -2.86 0.48 -3.08
CA ASP A 141 -1.81 1.49 -3.13
C ASP A 141 -2.46 2.83 -3.52
N VAL A 142 -2.30 3.85 -2.68
CA VAL A 142 -2.93 5.18 -2.88
C VAL A 142 -1.87 6.18 -3.30
N TYR A 143 -2.10 6.78 -4.46
CA TYR A 143 -1.23 7.78 -5.06
C TYR A 143 -1.90 9.15 -4.98
N VAL A 144 -1.08 10.17 -4.70
CA VAL A 144 -1.46 11.58 -4.76
C VAL A 144 -0.54 12.28 -5.76
N ASN A 145 -1.11 12.87 -6.81
CA ASN A 145 -0.37 13.50 -7.90
C ASN A 145 0.74 12.58 -8.46
N ASP A 146 0.40 11.32 -8.72
CA ASP A 146 1.26 10.24 -9.24
C ASP A 146 2.36 9.74 -8.29
N ASN A 147 2.45 10.25 -7.06
CA ASN A 147 3.36 9.74 -6.04
C ASN A 147 2.63 8.74 -5.13
N LEU A 148 3.24 7.57 -4.90
CA LEU A 148 2.72 6.62 -3.90
C LEU A 148 2.89 7.23 -2.50
N GLU A 149 1.76 7.46 -1.83
CA GLU A 149 1.75 8.06 -0.50
C GLU A 149 1.55 7.01 0.60
N GLU A 150 0.63 6.08 0.39
CA GLU A 150 0.29 5.09 1.42
C GLU A 150 -0.29 3.81 0.80
N THR A 151 -0.26 2.71 1.59
CA THR A 151 -0.81 1.41 1.21
C THR A 151 -1.69 0.87 2.34
N ALA A 152 -2.95 0.57 2.03
CA ALA A 152 -3.85 -0.16 2.92
C ALA A 152 -3.84 -1.64 2.57
N GLN A 153 -3.81 -2.51 3.61
CA GLN A 153 -3.90 -3.96 3.45
C GLN A 153 -5.19 -4.49 4.08
N TYR A 154 -5.80 -5.47 3.45
CA TYR A 154 -6.99 -6.13 3.96
C TYR A 154 -7.02 -7.61 3.61
N ALA A 155 -7.89 -8.35 4.27
CA ALA A 155 -8.12 -9.77 4.02
C ALA A 155 -9.61 -10.05 3.79
N VAL A 156 -9.88 -11.05 2.95
CA VAL A 156 -11.21 -11.64 2.78
C VAL A 156 -11.20 -13.06 3.35
N ARG A 157 -12.12 -13.41 4.24
CA ARG A 157 -12.21 -14.71 4.90
C ARG A 157 -13.60 -15.01 5.50
#